data_a0db6d2a11d5ca471d6238bc1c31bfb0
#
_entry.id   a0db6d2a11d5ca471d6238bc1c31bfb0
#
_cell.length_a   1.000
_cell.length_b   1.000
_cell.length_c   1.000
_cell.angle_alpha   90.00
_cell.angle_beta   90.00
_cell.angle_gamma   90.00
#
_symmetry.space_group_name_H-M   'P 1'
#
loop_
_entity.id
_entity.type
_entity.pdbx_description
1 polymer ?
#
loop_
_entity_poly.entity_id
_entity_poly.type
_entity_poly.pdbx_seq_one_letter_code
_entity_poly.pdbx_strand_id
1 'polypeptide(L)'
;MQNNIEFWNALDNLVANSEIIIDRPKGTAHPKYPNFIYKVDYGYLKDTSSMDGAGIDVWVGSGEKKIDAIMCIVDLIKKDSEIKILLGCTEEDR
;
A
#
# COMPACT_ATOMS: atom_id res chain seq x y z
N MET A 1 -9.05 -20.50 -14.85
CA MET A 1 -8.85 -19.92 -13.53
C MET A 1 -7.46 -19.35 -13.35
N GLN A 2 -7.39 -18.20 -12.85
CA GLN A 2 -6.10 -17.57 -12.64
C GLN A 2 -5.24 -18.30 -11.64
N ASN A 3 -3.96 -18.29 -11.86
CA ASN A 3 -2.99 -18.83 -10.93
C ASN A 3 -2.63 -17.76 -9.91
N ASN A 4 -3.34 -17.73 -8.81
CA ASN A 4 -3.11 -16.73 -7.77
C ASN A 4 -1.72 -16.82 -7.15
N ILE A 5 -1.12 -18.00 -7.18
CA ILE A 5 0.23 -18.19 -6.64
C ILE A 5 1.26 -17.36 -7.43
N GLU A 6 1.12 -17.32 -8.75
CA GLU A 6 2.03 -16.50 -9.58
C GLU A 6 1.89 -15.01 -9.26
N PHE A 7 0.66 -14.55 -9.10
CA PHE A 7 0.41 -13.15 -8.74
C PHE A 7 1.05 -12.81 -7.40
N TRP A 8 0.80 -13.63 -6.37
CA TRP A 8 1.33 -13.36 -5.03
C TRP A 8 2.85 -13.47 -4.98
N ASN A 9 3.43 -14.42 -5.71
CA ASN A 9 4.88 -14.54 -5.80
C ASN A 9 5.51 -13.32 -6.48
N ALA A 10 4.90 -12.83 -7.54
CA ALA A 10 5.37 -11.63 -8.22
C ALA A 10 5.31 -10.42 -7.30
N LEU A 11 4.23 -10.30 -6.54
CA LEU A 11 4.07 -9.21 -5.61
C LEU A 11 5.09 -9.29 -4.46
N ASP A 12 5.31 -10.48 -3.91
CA ASP A 12 6.33 -10.70 -2.89
C ASP A 12 7.72 -10.31 -3.40
N ASN A 13 8.05 -10.70 -4.62
CA ASN A 13 9.33 -10.36 -5.22
C ASN A 13 9.47 -8.85 -5.42
N LEU A 14 8.41 -8.20 -5.84
CA LEU A 14 8.43 -6.75 -6.02
C LEU A 14 8.71 -6.04 -4.71
N VAL A 15 8.01 -6.42 -3.64
CA VAL A 15 8.20 -5.83 -2.32
C VAL A 15 9.59 -6.12 -1.78
N ALA A 16 10.06 -7.37 -1.92
CA ALA A 16 11.37 -7.76 -1.41
C ALA A 16 12.52 -7.03 -2.11
N ASN A 17 12.34 -6.66 -3.37
CA ASN A 17 13.37 -6.00 -4.17
C ASN A 17 13.22 -4.49 -4.26
N SER A 18 12.26 -3.92 -3.54
CA SER A 18 11.99 -2.49 -3.58
C SER A 18 12.26 -1.87 -2.22
N GLU A 19 12.73 -0.64 -2.24
CA GLU A 19 12.84 0.16 -1.02
C GLU A 19 11.48 0.75 -0.70
N ILE A 20 11.07 0.67 0.55
CA ILE A 20 9.81 1.28 1.01
C ILE A 20 10.13 2.67 1.53
N ILE A 21 9.49 3.68 0.96
CA ILE A 21 9.63 5.06 1.39
C ILE A 21 8.39 5.42 2.19
N ILE A 22 8.57 5.74 3.46
CA ILE A 22 7.45 6.16 4.32
C ILE A 22 7.39 7.68 4.27
N ASP A 23 6.34 8.21 3.66
CA ASP A 23 6.16 9.65 3.56
C ASP A 23 5.10 10.19 4.54
N ARG A 24 4.27 9.31 5.10
CA ARG A 24 3.27 9.67 6.11
C ARG A 24 3.30 8.67 7.26
N PRO A 25 4.16 8.92 8.26
CA PRO A 25 4.30 7.99 9.38
C PRO A 25 3.05 7.88 10.23
N LYS A 26 2.89 6.73 10.87
CA LYS A 26 1.84 6.52 11.87
C LYS A 26 1.84 7.65 12.90
N GLY A 27 0.64 8.13 13.21
CA GLY A 27 0.47 9.19 14.20
C GLY A 27 0.55 10.60 13.65
N THR A 28 0.88 10.76 12.35
CA THR A 28 0.89 12.08 11.74
C THR A 28 -0.49 12.44 11.18
N ALA A 29 -0.75 13.74 11.05
CA ALA A 29 -2.01 14.23 10.52
C ALA A 29 -1.96 14.37 9.02
N HIS A 30 -3.10 14.14 8.38
CA HIS A 30 -3.24 14.36 6.94
C HIS A 30 -3.03 15.85 6.63
N PRO A 31 -2.28 16.19 5.56
CA PRO A 31 -1.99 17.60 5.23
C PRO A 31 -3.22 18.47 5.02
N LYS A 32 -4.28 17.91 4.44
CA LYS A 32 -5.52 18.65 4.17
C LYS A 32 -6.58 18.47 5.25
N TYR A 33 -6.50 17.42 6.02
CA TYR A 33 -7.52 17.05 6.99
C TYR A 33 -6.88 16.80 8.34
N PRO A 34 -6.63 17.86 9.14
CA PRO A 34 -5.86 17.73 10.39
C PRO A 34 -6.45 16.75 11.39
N ASN A 35 -7.74 16.47 11.31
CA ASN A 35 -8.39 15.51 12.20
C ASN A 35 -8.20 14.06 11.77
N PHE A 36 -7.66 13.85 10.58
CA PHE A 36 -7.35 12.52 10.08
C PHE A 36 -5.92 12.15 10.49
N ILE A 37 -5.81 11.20 11.38
CA ILE A 37 -4.51 10.73 11.88
C ILE A 37 -4.23 9.35 11.27
N TYR A 38 -3.06 9.18 10.69
CA TYR A 38 -2.68 7.90 10.09
C TYR A 38 -2.50 6.83 11.16
N LYS A 39 -3.17 5.70 11.00
CA LYS A 39 -3.12 4.59 11.95
C LYS A 39 -1.96 3.64 11.69
N VAL A 40 -1.37 3.71 10.51
CA VAL A 40 -0.22 2.90 10.10
C VAL A 40 0.73 3.80 9.34
N ASP A 41 1.96 3.31 9.12
CA ASP A 41 2.89 4.01 8.24
C ASP A 41 2.37 3.91 6.81
N TYR A 42 2.34 5.04 6.12
CA TYR A 42 1.84 5.12 4.77
C TYR A 42 2.97 5.57 3.84
N GLY A 43 3.21 4.83 2.79
CA GLY A 43 4.29 5.15 1.89
C GLY A 43 4.12 4.51 0.52
N TYR A 44 5.23 4.29 -0.14
CA TYR A 44 5.22 3.72 -1.49
C TYR A 44 6.51 2.95 -1.75
N LEU A 45 6.48 2.12 -2.78
CA LEU A 45 7.65 1.40 -3.25
C LEU A 45 8.42 2.30 -4.20
N LYS A 46 9.69 2.54 -3.88
CA LYS A 46 10.57 3.38 -4.69
C LYS A 46 10.77 2.78 -6.08
N ASP A 47 10.84 3.62 -7.07
CA ASP A 47 11.09 3.23 -8.48
C ASP A 47 10.00 2.32 -9.06
N THR A 48 8.79 2.39 -8.53
CA THR A 48 7.63 1.73 -9.11
C THR A 48 6.66 2.77 -9.63
N SER A 49 5.70 2.33 -10.42
CA SER A 49 4.65 3.22 -10.92
C SER A 49 3.29 2.54 -10.80
N SER A 50 2.27 3.34 -10.63
CA SER A 50 0.88 2.91 -10.59
C SER A 50 0.08 3.72 -11.60
N MET A 51 -1.22 3.51 -11.64
CA MET A 51 -2.09 4.15 -12.63
C MET A 51 -2.07 5.68 -12.56
N ASP A 52 -1.80 6.25 -11.39
CA ASP A 52 -1.74 7.70 -11.23
C ASP A 52 -0.34 8.29 -11.48
N GLY A 53 0.61 7.48 -11.88
CA GLY A 53 1.98 7.91 -12.15
C GLY A 53 2.87 8.00 -10.93
N ALA A 54 2.34 7.86 -9.73
CA ALA A 54 3.12 7.81 -8.51
C ALA A 54 3.57 6.37 -8.22
N GLY A 55 4.36 6.17 -7.20
CA GLY A 55 4.77 4.82 -6.79
C GLY A 55 3.59 3.97 -6.31
N ILE A 56 3.79 2.68 -6.25
CA ILE A 56 2.77 1.77 -5.72
C ILE A 56 2.65 1.99 -4.21
N ASP A 57 1.46 2.32 -3.75
CA ASP A 57 1.21 2.64 -2.35
C ASP A 57 1.30 1.42 -1.46
N VAL A 58 1.85 1.60 -0.27
CA VAL A 58 1.91 0.56 0.75
C VAL A 58 1.45 1.12 2.10
N TRP A 59 0.82 0.26 2.88
CA TRP A 59 0.52 0.51 4.29
C TRP A 59 1.35 -0.48 5.10
N VAL A 60 2.18 0.03 6.00
CA VAL A 60 3.04 -0.81 6.82
C VAL A 60 2.52 -0.80 8.24
N GLY A 61 1.93 -1.90 8.65
CA GLY A 61 1.35 -2.04 9.98
C GLY A 61 2.36 -2.49 11.01
N SER A 62 1.84 -2.89 12.16
CA SER A 62 2.64 -3.25 13.33
C SER A 62 3.10 -4.70 13.34
N GLY A 63 2.60 -5.52 12.44
CA GLY A 63 2.96 -6.94 12.38
C GLY A 63 4.23 -7.19 11.58
N GLU A 64 4.47 -8.45 11.26
CA GLU A 64 5.59 -8.82 10.41
C GLU A 64 5.44 -8.22 9.02
N LYS A 65 6.55 -7.80 8.43
CA LYS A 65 6.55 -7.16 7.12
C LYS A 65 6.39 -8.18 6.00
N LYS A 66 5.21 -8.72 5.89
CA LYS A 66 4.84 -9.55 4.75
C LYS A 66 3.46 -9.15 4.28
N ILE A 67 3.16 -9.48 3.04
CA ILE A 67 1.90 -9.07 2.44
C ILE A 67 0.73 -9.78 3.11
N ASP A 68 -0.17 -9.00 3.69
CA ASP A 68 -1.41 -9.53 4.28
C ASP A 68 -2.54 -9.51 3.28
N ALA A 69 -2.62 -8.42 2.53
CA ALA A 69 -3.74 -8.19 1.64
C ALA A 69 -3.40 -7.10 0.65
N ILE A 70 -4.22 -6.96 -0.34
CA ILE A 70 -4.21 -5.79 -1.20
C ILE A 70 -5.57 -5.13 -1.13
N MET A 71 -5.59 -3.82 -1.31
CA MET A 71 -6.82 -3.06 -1.41
C MET A 71 -6.93 -2.53 -2.83
N CYS A 72 -8.03 -2.84 -3.50
CA CYS A 72 -8.29 -2.32 -4.83
C CYS A 72 -9.21 -1.11 -4.71
N ILE A 73 -8.80 -0.01 -5.32
CA ILE A 73 -9.57 1.23 -5.30
C ILE A 73 -9.97 1.55 -6.73
N VAL A 74 -11.26 1.80 -6.93
CA VAL A 74 -11.80 2.17 -8.22
C VAL A 74 -12.31 3.60 -8.13
N ASP A 75 -11.78 4.47 -8.97
CA ASP A 75 -12.24 5.85 -9.06
C ASP A 75 -13.16 5.96 -10.27
N LEU A 76 -14.45 6.13 -10.00
CA LEU A 76 -15.46 6.16 -11.06
C LEU A 76 -15.41 7.46 -11.89
N ILE A 77 -14.90 8.52 -11.32
CA ILE A 77 -14.78 9.80 -12.01
C ILE A 77 -13.61 9.78 -12.99
N LYS A 78 -12.45 9.34 -12.51
CA LYS A 78 -11.25 9.21 -13.35
C LYS A 78 -11.31 7.98 -14.24
N LYS A 79 -12.19 7.04 -13.93
CA LYS A 79 -12.32 5.76 -14.63
C LYS A 79 -11.02 4.98 -14.61
N ASP A 80 -10.39 4.95 -13.46
CA ASP A 80 -9.18 4.15 -13.26
C ASP A 80 -9.28 3.32 -11.98
N SER A 81 -8.27 2.51 -11.77
CA SER A 81 -8.16 1.72 -10.54
C SER A 81 -6.71 1.65 -10.13
N GLU A 82 -6.50 1.43 -8.85
CA GLU A 82 -5.16 1.23 -8.32
C GLU A 82 -5.21 0.22 -7.18
N ILE A 83 -4.05 -0.32 -6.83
CA ILE A 83 -3.95 -1.21 -5.68
C ILE A 83 -3.08 -0.56 -4.61
N LYS A 84 -3.37 -0.90 -3.36
CA LYS A 84 -2.51 -0.57 -2.22
C LYS A 84 -2.13 -1.88 -1.55
N ILE A 85 -0.87 -2.01 -1.21
CA ILE A 85 -0.33 -3.23 -0.59
C ILE A 85 -0.34 -3.03 0.92
N LEU A 86 -0.90 -3.99 1.65
CA LEU A 86 -0.93 -3.97 3.11
C LEU A 86 0.12 -4.93 3.62
N LEU A 87 1.14 -4.39 4.30
CA LEU A 87 2.25 -5.16 4.86
C LEU A 87 2.14 -5.18 6.37
N GLY A 88 2.01 -6.37 6.95
CA GLY A 88 1.97 -6.52 8.38
C GLY A 88 0.82 -5.81 9.07
N CYS A 89 -0.28 -5.57 8.37
CA CYS A 89 -1.44 -4.89 8.96
C CYS A 89 -2.29 -5.90 9.72
N THR A 90 -2.53 -5.62 10.99
CA THR A 90 -3.46 -6.41 11.81
C THR A 90 -4.89 -5.92 11.55
N GLU A 91 -5.87 -6.61 12.12
CA GLU A 91 -7.26 -6.15 12.00
C GLU A 91 -7.45 -4.75 12.57
N GLU A 92 -6.70 -4.40 13.61
CA GLU A 92 -6.77 -3.07 14.20
C GLU A 92 -6.19 -2.01 13.28
N ASP A 93 -5.24 -2.37 12.42
CA ASP A 93 -4.58 -1.45 11.50
C ASP A 93 -5.43 -1.14 10.27
N ARG A 94 -6.37 -1.98 9.95
CA ARG A 94 -7.20 -1.84 8.75
C ARG A 94 -8.34 -0.85 8.88
#